data_d5275e64aad3285a129548d1f0f4f78c
#
_entry.id   d5275e64aad3285a129548d1f0f4f78c
#
_cell.length_a   1.000
_cell.length_b   1.000
_cell.length_c   1.000
_cell.angle_alpha   90.00
_cell.angle_beta   90.00
_cell.angle_gamma   90.00
#
_symmetry.space_group_name_H-M   'P 1'
#
loop_
_entity.id
_entity.type
_entity.pdbx_description
1 polymer ?
#
loop_
_entity_poly.entity_id
_entity_poly.type
_entity_poly.pdbx_seq_one_letter_code
_entity_poly.pdbx_strand_id
1 'polypeptide(L)'
;VFYLALCAGQTRAVPAGISKDAEVFNMKCDPKDLLLYAVTDRHWLNGRTLVDVVKESLDGGVTMIQLREKSLDEGKFLEEAKELQALCRERHVPFIVNDNVDIAKAMDADGVHVGQDDMAALDARAKLGPDKLIGVSAHTVEEALLAEKQGADYLGVGAVFPTSSKSDVGEMSYETL
;
A
#
# COMPACT_ATOMS: atom_id res chain seq x y z
N VAL A 1 6.86 -10.80 -1.45
CA VAL A 1 5.46 -11.22 -1.67
C VAL A 1 4.89 -10.32 -2.74
N PHE A 2 4.37 -10.89 -3.82
CA PHE A 2 3.70 -10.11 -4.85
C PHE A 2 2.22 -10.04 -4.47
N TYR A 3 1.74 -8.85 -4.16
CA TYR A 3 0.31 -8.55 -4.10
C TYR A 3 -0.12 -7.94 -5.42
N LEU A 4 -1.29 -8.32 -5.90
CA LEU A 4 -1.94 -7.55 -6.95
C LEU A 4 -2.46 -6.27 -6.32
N ALA A 5 -1.89 -5.12 -6.66
CA ALA A 5 -2.42 -3.84 -6.26
C ALA A 5 -3.25 -3.28 -7.41
N LEU A 6 -4.49 -2.91 -7.12
CA LEU A 6 -5.43 -2.32 -8.07
C LEU A 6 -5.69 -0.87 -7.68
N CYS A 7 -5.58 0.05 -8.64
CA CYS A 7 -6.04 1.42 -8.42
C CYS A 7 -7.56 1.44 -8.25
N ALA A 8 -8.03 2.06 -7.17
CA ALA A 8 -9.45 2.35 -7.02
C ALA A 8 -9.91 3.22 -8.20
N GLY A 9 -10.91 2.76 -8.94
CA GLY A 9 -11.50 3.51 -10.07
C GLY A 9 -11.16 3.03 -11.48
N GLN A 10 -10.32 1.98 -11.68
CA GLN A 10 -10.00 1.48 -13.03
C GLN A 10 -10.95 0.40 -13.58
N THR A 11 -11.93 -0.04 -12.85
CA THR A 11 -12.85 -1.07 -13.35
C THR A 11 -14.23 -0.49 -13.65
N ARG A 12 -14.40 0.08 -14.85
CA ARG A 12 -15.66 -0.07 -15.61
C ARG A 12 -15.51 0.56 -17.00
N ALA A 13 -15.65 -0.27 -18.02
CA ALA A 13 -16.18 0.20 -19.29
C ALA A 13 -17.53 0.86 -18.96
N VAL A 14 -17.63 2.20 -19.08
CA VAL A 14 -18.86 2.96 -18.83
C VAL A 14 -19.90 2.49 -19.84
N PRO A 15 -21.07 1.95 -19.42
CA PRO A 15 -22.15 1.71 -20.34
C PRO A 15 -22.55 3.02 -21.02
N ALA A 16 -22.74 3.00 -22.34
CA ALA A 16 -23.18 4.16 -23.10
C ALA A 16 -24.52 4.69 -22.53
N GLY A 17 -24.50 5.87 -21.87
CA GLY A 17 -25.71 6.50 -21.33
C GLY A 17 -25.57 7.28 -20.03
N ILE A 18 -24.38 7.38 -19.40
CA ILE A 18 -24.19 8.19 -18.20
C ILE A 18 -23.67 9.58 -18.60
N SER A 19 -24.28 10.62 -18.01
CA SER A 19 -23.99 12.03 -18.29
C SER A 19 -22.52 12.39 -18.08
N LYS A 20 -22.03 13.38 -18.83
CA LYS A 20 -20.64 13.88 -18.82
C LYS A 20 -20.21 14.62 -17.54
N ASP A 21 -20.99 14.55 -16.47
CA ASP A 21 -20.73 15.17 -15.18
C ASP A 21 -20.14 14.17 -14.16
N ALA A 22 -19.55 13.04 -14.62
CA ALA A 22 -18.72 12.22 -13.77
C ALA A 22 -17.53 13.09 -13.35
N GLU A 23 -17.48 13.47 -12.07
CA GLU A 23 -16.32 14.09 -11.45
C GLU A 23 -15.08 13.32 -11.90
N VAL A 24 -14.12 14.02 -12.48
CA VAL A 24 -12.81 13.46 -12.78
C VAL A 24 -12.21 13.11 -11.43
N PHE A 25 -12.35 11.86 -11.02
CA PHE A 25 -11.66 11.33 -9.83
C PHE A 25 -10.18 11.60 -10.07
N ASN A 26 -9.65 12.57 -9.35
CA ASN A 26 -8.24 12.90 -9.36
C ASN A 26 -7.53 11.74 -8.64
N MET A 27 -7.17 10.70 -9.40
CA MET A 27 -6.49 9.52 -8.89
C MET A 27 -5.10 9.96 -8.40
N LYS A 28 -4.90 9.95 -7.09
CA LYS A 28 -3.62 10.32 -6.47
C LYS A 28 -2.56 9.23 -6.66
N CYS A 29 -2.97 7.97 -6.76
CA CYS A 29 -2.10 6.86 -7.04
C CYS A 29 -1.93 6.71 -8.56
N ASP A 30 -0.72 6.94 -9.07
CA ASP A 30 -0.43 6.62 -10.48
C ASP A 30 -0.41 5.09 -10.63
N PRO A 31 -1.15 4.51 -11.59
CA PRO A 31 -1.08 3.07 -11.88
C PRO A 31 0.35 2.57 -12.12
N LYS A 32 1.26 3.42 -12.57
CA LYS A 32 2.67 3.08 -12.75
C LYS A 32 3.38 2.77 -11.44
N ASP A 33 2.97 3.39 -10.34
CA ASP A 33 3.54 3.13 -9.02
C ASP A 33 3.19 1.74 -8.50
N LEU A 34 2.10 1.14 -8.99
CA LEU A 34 1.65 -0.20 -8.61
C LEU A 34 2.18 -1.33 -9.49
N LEU A 35 3.03 -1.05 -10.50
CA LEU A 35 3.55 -2.07 -11.42
C LEU A 35 4.42 -3.12 -10.70
N LEU A 36 5.25 -2.69 -9.75
CA LEU A 36 6.07 -3.55 -8.93
C LEU A 36 6.12 -2.99 -7.49
N TYR A 37 5.20 -3.45 -6.66
CA TYR A 37 5.04 -3.01 -5.29
C TYR A 37 5.74 -3.98 -4.33
N ALA A 38 6.85 -3.57 -3.74
CA ALA A 38 7.59 -4.37 -2.78
C ALA A 38 7.12 -4.08 -1.35
N VAL A 39 6.86 -5.14 -0.59
CA VAL A 39 6.58 -5.09 0.85
C VAL A 39 7.74 -5.72 1.61
N THR A 40 8.32 -4.99 2.56
CA THR A 40 9.46 -5.50 3.33
C THR A 40 9.04 -6.59 4.31
N ASP A 41 9.95 -7.56 4.53
CA ASP A 41 9.78 -8.61 5.53
C ASP A 41 11.15 -9.05 6.06
N ARG A 42 11.38 -8.92 7.38
CA ARG A 42 12.66 -9.30 8.01
C ARG A 42 12.98 -10.78 7.94
N HIS A 43 11.96 -11.62 7.80
CA HIS A 43 12.16 -13.07 7.68
C HIS A 43 13.08 -13.45 6.51
N TRP A 44 13.08 -12.66 5.44
CA TRP A 44 13.79 -12.97 4.20
C TRP A 44 15.12 -12.22 4.03
N LEU A 45 15.64 -11.57 5.08
CA LEU A 45 16.88 -10.79 4.98
C LEU A 45 18.12 -11.68 4.75
N ASN A 46 18.12 -12.92 5.23
CA ASN A 46 19.23 -13.85 5.07
C ASN A 46 20.60 -13.27 5.47
N GLY A 47 20.65 -12.54 6.59
CA GLY A 47 21.86 -11.90 7.10
C GLY A 47 22.20 -10.53 6.49
N ARG A 48 21.41 -10.03 5.54
CA ARG A 48 21.52 -8.67 4.99
C ARG A 48 20.77 -7.67 5.87
N THR A 49 21.08 -6.39 5.69
CA THR A 49 20.27 -5.33 6.30
C THR A 49 19.02 -5.05 5.47
N LEU A 50 18.00 -4.45 6.09
CA LEU A 50 16.81 -4.03 5.34
C LEU A 50 17.15 -2.94 4.31
N VAL A 51 18.10 -2.07 4.64
CA VAL A 51 18.66 -1.04 3.76
C VAL A 51 19.27 -1.64 2.50
N ASP A 52 20.06 -2.71 2.64
CA ASP A 52 20.65 -3.39 1.48
C ASP A 52 19.58 -3.99 0.56
N VAL A 53 18.59 -4.66 1.15
CA VAL A 53 17.50 -5.27 0.39
C VAL A 53 16.63 -4.23 -0.32
N VAL A 54 16.37 -3.09 0.32
CA VAL A 54 15.63 -1.98 -0.31
C VAL A 54 16.43 -1.34 -1.43
N LYS A 55 17.74 -1.13 -1.27
CA LYS A 55 18.61 -0.64 -2.35
C LYS A 55 18.59 -1.56 -3.57
N GLU A 56 18.78 -2.86 -3.35
CA GLU A 56 18.73 -3.87 -4.41
C GLU A 56 17.35 -3.88 -5.11
N SER A 57 16.27 -3.74 -4.35
CA SER A 57 14.91 -3.69 -4.90
C SER A 57 14.70 -2.45 -5.77
N LEU A 58 15.20 -1.28 -5.33
CA LEU A 58 15.17 -0.04 -6.09
C LEU A 58 16.00 -0.13 -7.37
N ASP A 59 17.19 -0.75 -7.30
CA ASP A 59 18.03 -1.00 -8.48
C ASP A 59 17.37 -2.01 -9.44
N GLY A 60 16.56 -2.93 -8.92
CA GLY A 60 15.75 -3.87 -9.68
C GLY A 60 14.49 -3.28 -10.33
N GLY A 61 14.19 -1.99 -10.10
CA GLY A 61 13.08 -1.29 -10.76
C GLY A 61 11.75 -1.38 -10.01
N VAL A 62 11.77 -1.58 -8.69
CA VAL A 62 10.56 -1.45 -7.85
C VAL A 62 9.98 -0.04 -8.02
N THR A 63 8.64 0.01 -8.15
CA THR A 63 7.89 1.26 -8.40
C THR A 63 7.18 1.81 -7.16
N MET A 64 7.04 1.01 -6.10
CA MET A 64 6.53 1.43 -4.78
C MET A 64 7.12 0.53 -3.69
N ILE A 65 7.43 1.09 -2.54
CA ILE A 65 7.93 0.33 -1.37
C ILE A 65 7.02 0.53 -0.17
N GLN A 66 6.65 -0.57 0.49
CA GLN A 66 5.96 -0.56 1.77
C GLN A 66 6.87 -1.10 2.87
N LEU A 67 7.12 -0.30 3.89
CA LEU A 67 7.77 -0.74 5.11
C LEU A 67 6.76 -1.44 6.02
N ARG A 68 6.89 -2.76 6.15
CA ARG A 68 6.13 -3.57 7.09
C ARG A 68 7.05 -4.03 8.22
N GLU A 69 6.78 -3.53 9.42
CA GLU A 69 7.55 -3.82 10.61
C GLU A 69 6.61 -4.14 11.78
N LYS A 70 6.80 -5.31 12.42
CA LYS A 70 5.94 -5.78 13.52
C LYS A 70 6.70 -5.98 14.84
N SER A 71 8.02 -5.82 14.83
CA SER A 71 8.87 -6.22 15.96
C SER A 71 9.73 -5.10 16.55
N LEU A 72 9.76 -3.92 15.97
CA LEU A 72 10.49 -2.78 16.52
C LEU A 72 9.63 -1.93 17.46
N ASP A 73 10.28 -1.31 18.44
CA ASP A 73 9.68 -0.18 19.15
C ASP A 73 9.51 1.03 18.20
N GLU A 74 8.60 1.93 18.54
CA GLU A 74 8.24 3.07 17.66
C GLU A 74 9.43 3.97 17.32
N GLY A 75 10.38 4.16 18.27
CA GLY A 75 11.55 5.00 18.03
C GLY A 75 12.46 4.41 16.97
N LYS A 76 12.80 3.13 17.09
CA LYS A 76 13.62 2.42 16.10
C LYS A 76 12.90 2.26 14.77
N PHE A 77 11.59 2.04 14.80
CA PHE A 77 10.79 2.01 13.59
C PHE A 77 10.87 3.34 12.84
N LEU A 78 10.72 4.46 13.54
CA LEU A 78 10.79 5.79 12.93
C LEU A 78 12.17 6.11 12.35
N GLU A 79 13.26 5.72 13.04
CA GLU A 79 14.63 5.91 12.55
C GLU A 79 14.87 5.14 11.25
N GLU A 80 14.55 3.84 11.24
CA GLU A 80 14.69 2.98 10.06
C GLU A 80 13.79 3.45 8.91
N ALA A 81 12.54 3.81 9.20
CA ALA A 81 11.61 4.31 8.20
C ALA A 81 12.14 5.57 7.50
N LYS A 82 12.75 6.50 8.23
CA LYS A 82 13.36 7.71 7.65
C LYS A 82 14.55 7.40 6.75
N GLU A 83 15.40 6.44 7.14
CA GLU A 83 16.52 6.01 6.31
C GLU A 83 16.04 5.40 4.99
N LEU A 84 15.07 4.49 5.05
CA LEU A 84 14.50 3.87 3.86
C LEU A 84 13.74 4.86 2.98
N GLN A 85 13.01 5.80 3.58
CA GLN A 85 12.33 6.86 2.84
C GLN A 85 13.32 7.74 2.06
N ALA A 86 14.48 8.06 2.63
CA ALA A 86 15.49 8.85 1.95
C ALA A 86 15.97 8.14 0.67
N LEU A 87 16.21 6.82 0.74
CA LEU A 87 16.58 6.01 -0.44
C LEU A 87 15.49 6.01 -1.51
N CYS A 88 14.22 5.89 -1.11
CA CYS A 88 13.09 5.92 -2.04
C CYS A 88 12.96 7.29 -2.72
N ARG A 89 13.12 8.38 -1.97
CA ARG A 89 13.07 9.76 -2.50
C ARG A 89 14.16 10.02 -3.54
N GLU A 90 15.40 9.51 -3.35
CA GLU A 90 16.49 9.62 -4.33
C GLU A 90 16.14 8.98 -5.68
N ARG A 91 15.28 7.98 -5.68
CA ARG A 91 14.85 7.23 -6.86
C ARG A 91 13.45 7.62 -7.33
N HIS A 92 12.79 8.59 -6.70
CA HIS A 92 11.42 9.02 -6.98
C HIS A 92 10.40 7.86 -6.87
N VAL A 93 10.62 6.97 -5.91
CA VAL A 93 9.73 5.83 -5.62
C VAL A 93 8.90 6.15 -4.37
N PRO A 94 7.56 6.08 -4.42
CA PRO A 94 6.72 6.30 -3.26
C PRO A 94 7.01 5.33 -2.11
N PHE A 95 7.06 5.86 -0.89
CA PHE A 95 7.31 5.12 0.33
C PHE A 95 6.07 5.08 1.23
N ILE A 96 5.59 3.89 1.49
CA ILE A 96 4.35 3.60 2.23
C ILE A 96 4.70 2.96 3.58
N VAL A 97 4.06 3.42 4.64
CA VAL A 97 4.15 2.80 5.97
C VAL A 97 2.98 1.82 6.16
N ASN A 98 3.28 0.61 6.64
CA ASN A 98 2.23 -0.37 6.94
C ASN A 98 1.62 -0.11 8.33
N ASP A 99 0.29 -0.10 8.44
CA ASP A 99 -0.58 -0.03 9.62
C ASP A 99 -0.42 1.25 10.46
N ASN A 100 0.77 1.73 10.69
CA ASN A 100 1.04 2.82 11.64
C ASN A 100 0.87 4.22 11.02
N VAL A 101 -0.35 4.76 11.12
CA VAL A 101 -0.70 6.09 10.61
C VAL A 101 0.05 7.21 11.35
N ASP A 102 0.39 7.02 12.63
CA ASP A 102 1.14 8.02 13.42
C ASP A 102 2.58 8.15 12.96
N ILE A 103 3.24 7.03 12.69
CA ILE A 103 4.58 7.01 12.09
C ILE A 103 4.55 7.62 10.68
N ALA A 104 3.57 7.22 9.85
CA ALA A 104 3.43 7.79 8.51
C ALA A 104 3.32 9.32 8.55
N LYS A 105 2.53 9.86 9.49
CA LYS A 105 2.38 11.30 9.72
C LYS A 105 3.65 11.95 10.24
N ALA A 106 4.30 11.36 11.25
CA ALA A 106 5.46 11.92 11.92
C ALA A 106 6.68 12.06 11.00
N MET A 107 6.82 11.16 10.01
CA MET A 107 7.92 11.18 9.05
C MET A 107 7.54 11.81 7.71
N ASP A 108 6.31 12.28 7.55
CA ASP A 108 5.79 12.79 6.28
C ASP A 108 5.95 11.76 5.13
N ALA A 109 5.54 10.51 5.38
CA ALA A 109 5.55 9.45 4.37
C ALA A 109 4.64 9.81 3.18
N ASP A 110 4.86 9.16 2.05
CA ASP A 110 4.00 9.35 0.86
C ASP A 110 2.61 8.76 1.07
N GLY A 111 2.49 7.78 1.97
CA GLY A 111 1.21 7.21 2.35
C GLY A 111 1.27 6.14 3.43
N VAL A 112 0.12 5.52 3.66
CA VAL A 112 -0.07 4.40 4.59
C VAL A 112 -0.84 3.28 3.89
N HIS A 113 -0.58 2.03 4.29
CA HIS A 113 -1.38 0.88 3.91
C HIS A 113 -1.95 0.23 5.16
N VAL A 114 -3.26 0.09 5.25
CA VAL A 114 -3.97 -0.46 6.41
C VAL A 114 -4.71 -1.76 6.08
N GLY A 115 -4.81 -2.65 7.04
CA GLY A 115 -5.65 -3.85 6.99
C GLY A 115 -7.05 -3.61 7.52
N GLN A 116 -7.86 -4.68 7.59
CA GLN A 116 -9.27 -4.60 8.04
C GLN A 116 -9.40 -4.34 9.55
N ASP A 117 -8.41 -4.78 10.34
CA ASP A 117 -8.39 -4.61 11.80
C ASP A 117 -7.67 -3.32 12.25
N ASP A 118 -7.14 -2.54 11.29
CA ASP A 118 -6.39 -1.33 11.55
C ASP A 118 -7.30 -0.09 11.54
N MET A 119 -6.70 1.10 11.54
CA MET A 119 -7.43 2.35 11.41
C MET A 119 -8.21 2.40 10.08
N ALA A 120 -9.50 2.68 10.12
CA ALA A 120 -10.31 2.81 8.90
C ALA A 120 -9.72 3.86 7.93
N ALA A 121 -9.86 3.62 6.63
CA ALA A 121 -9.30 4.51 5.60
C ALA A 121 -9.79 5.95 5.73
N LEU A 122 -11.04 6.16 6.14
CA LEU A 122 -11.62 7.48 6.38
C LEU A 122 -10.88 8.24 7.51
N ASP A 123 -10.56 7.54 8.61
CA ASP A 123 -9.85 8.13 9.75
C ASP A 123 -8.37 8.38 9.40
N ALA A 124 -7.75 7.47 8.68
CA ALA A 124 -6.40 7.63 8.16
C ALA A 124 -6.32 8.86 7.23
N ARG A 125 -7.31 9.05 6.35
CA ARG A 125 -7.44 10.22 5.49
C ARG A 125 -7.56 11.51 6.29
N ALA A 126 -8.43 11.53 7.31
CA ALA A 126 -8.62 12.69 8.17
C ALA A 126 -7.32 13.07 8.91
N LYS A 127 -6.51 12.07 9.28
CA LYS A 127 -5.26 12.27 10.03
C LYS A 127 -4.07 12.68 9.16
N LEU A 128 -3.94 12.11 7.97
CA LEU A 128 -2.83 12.34 7.04
C LEU A 128 -3.07 13.52 6.08
N GLY A 129 -4.32 13.86 5.84
CA GLY A 129 -4.71 14.92 4.90
C GLY A 129 -4.98 14.41 3.48
N PRO A 130 -5.35 15.33 2.57
CA PRO A 130 -5.87 14.96 1.25
C PRO A 130 -4.79 14.45 0.28
N ASP A 131 -3.51 14.76 0.50
CA ASP A 131 -2.46 14.53 -0.50
C ASP A 131 -1.69 13.21 -0.32
N LYS A 132 -1.92 12.49 0.80
CA LYS A 132 -1.24 11.24 1.10
C LYS A 132 -1.97 10.03 0.50
N LEU A 133 -1.22 9.03 0.08
CA LEU A 133 -1.76 7.77 -0.42
C LEU A 133 -2.32 6.92 0.71
N ILE A 134 -3.50 6.35 0.51
CA ILE A 134 -4.09 5.37 1.41
C ILE A 134 -4.39 4.11 0.65
N GLY A 135 -3.66 3.04 0.99
CA GLY A 135 -3.93 1.70 0.53
C GLY A 135 -4.72 0.92 1.57
N VAL A 136 -5.59 0.03 1.12
CA VAL A 136 -6.37 -0.86 1.99
C VAL A 136 -6.28 -2.30 1.50
N SER A 137 -6.00 -3.23 2.42
CA SER A 137 -6.13 -4.67 2.14
C SER A 137 -7.61 -5.04 1.99
N ALA A 138 -7.97 -5.80 0.97
CA ALA A 138 -9.32 -6.32 0.78
C ALA A 138 -9.28 -7.81 0.37
N HIS A 139 -10.15 -8.61 0.99
CA HIS A 139 -10.24 -10.05 0.78
C HIS A 139 -11.61 -10.44 0.21
N THR A 140 -12.58 -9.53 0.25
CA THR A 140 -13.93 -9.69 -0.31
C THR A 140 -14.33 -8.47 -1.15
N VAL A 141 -15.35 -8.64 -1.97
CA VAL A 141 -15.92 -7.54 -2.77
C VAL A 141 -16.49 -6.44 -1.87
N GLU A 142 -17.12 -6.83 -0.75
CA GLU A 142 -17.72 -5.91 0.21
C GLU A 142 -16.64 -5.04 0.87
N GLU A 143 -15.51 -5.63 1.26
CA GLU A 143 -14.36 -4.90 1.81
C GLU A 143 -13.79 -3.92 0.78
N ALA A 144 -13.65 -4.34 -0.48
CA ALA A 144 -13.15 -3.50 -1.56
C ALA A 144 -14.07 -2.29 -1.80
N LEU A 145 -15.38 -2.51 -1.88
CA LEU A 145 -16.36 -1.44 -2.05
C LEU A 145 -16.41 -0.49 -0.85
N LEU A 146 -16.25 -1.02 0.36
CA LEU A 146 -16.18 -0.20 1.57
C LEU A 146 -14.93 0.68 1.57
N ALA A 147 -13.77 0.10 1.25
CA ALA A 147 -12.51 0.84 1.18
C ALA A 147 -12.58 1.96 0.12
N GLU A 148 -13.12 1.70 -1.06
CA GLU A 148 -13.35 2.72 -2.09
C GLU A 148 -14.23 3.85 -1.55
N LYS A 149 -15.37 3.51 -0.93
CA LYS A 149 -16.28 4.49 -0.33
C LYS A 149 -15.63 5.33 0.78
N GLN A 150 -14.67 4.75 1.49
CA GLN A 150 -13.92 5.43 2.55
C GLN A 150 -12.72 6.25 2.02
N GLY A 151 -12.50 6.28 0.71
CA GLY A 151 -11.48 7.09 0.06
C GLY A 151 -10.10 6.46 0.01
N ALA A 152 -10.02 5.12 -0.10
CA ALA A 152 -8.79 4.43 -0.46
C ALA A 152 -8.34 4.82 -1.86
N ASP A 153 -7.04 5.04 -2.06
CA ASP A 153 -6.46 5.38 -3.36
C ASP A 153 -6.09 4.11 -4.15
N TYR A 154 -5.82 3.01 -3.46
CA TYR A 154 -5.57 1.69 -4.06
C TYR A 154 -5.93 0.57 -3.08
N LEU A 155 -6.13 -0.62 -3.63
CA LEU A 155 -6.44 -1.83 -2.87
C LEU A 155 -5.29 -2.84 -2.99
N GLY A 156 -4.96 -3.49 -1.86
CA GLY A 156 -4.15 -4.69 -1.82
C GLY A 156 -5.05 -5.91 -1.78
N VAL A 157 -5.23 -6.58 -2.92
CA VAL A 157 -6.15 -7.72 -3.05
C VAL A 157 -5.38 -9.04 -3.02
N GLY A 158 -5.78 -9.96 -2.16
CA GLY A 158 -5.12 -11.27 -2.02
C GLY A 158 -5.41 -11.94 -0.66
N ALA A 159 -4.87 -13.16 -0.43
CA ALA A 159 -3.89 -13.83 -1.29
C ALA A 159 -4.59 -14.64 -2.39
N VAL A 160 -4.20 -14.45 -3.65
CA VAL A 160 -4.71 -15.23 -4.79
C VAL A 160 -4.03 -16.61 -4.86
N PHE A 161 -2.82 -16.72 -4.31
CA PHE A 161 -2.05 -17.96 -4.22
C PHE A 161 -1.63 -18.20 -2.77
N PRO A 162 -1.49 -19.47 -2.36
CA PRO A 162 -0.98 -19.80 -1.03
C PRO A 162 0.33 -19.07 -0.73
N THR A 163 0.42 -18.47 0.47
CA THR A 163 1.62 -17.75 0.88
C THR A 163 1.98 -18.04 2.33
N SER A 164 3.27 -18.16 2.61
CA SER A 164 3.81 -18.27 3.97
C SER A 164 4.23 -16.91 4.56
N SER A 165 4.16 -15.84 3.78
CA SER A 165 4.63 -14.52 4.18
C SER A 165 3.62 -13.73 5.03
N LYS A 166 2.34 -14.12 4.98
CA LYS A 166 1.26 -13.61 5.83
C LYS A 166 0.43 -14.81 6.28
N SER A 167 0.52 -15.15 7.56
CA SER A 167 -0.20 -16.29 8.14
C SER A 167 -1.68 -16.01 8.46
N ASP A 168 -2.06 -14.75 8.40
CA ASP A 168 -3.35 -14.18 8.77
C ASP A 168 -4.26 -13.89 7.56
N VAL A 169 -3.85 -14.28 6.35
CA VAL A 169 -4.64 -14.04 5.12
C VAL A 169 -5.17 -15.36 4.58
N GLY A 170 -6.51 -15.45 4.46
CA GLY A 170 -7.18 -16.53 3.75
C GLY A 170 -6.91 -16.49 2.24
N GLU A 171 -7.04 -17.64 1.57
CA GLU A 171 -6.98 -17.70 0.11
C GLU A 171 -8.26 -17.08 -0.47
N MET A 172 -8.09 -16.23 -1.48
CA MET A 172 -9.18 -15.66 -2.26
C MET A 172 -9.37 -16.46 -3.54
N SER A 173 -10.64 -16.69 -3.93
CA SER A 173 -10.90 -17.34 -5.21
C SER A 173 -10.65 -16.39 -6.40
N TYR A 174 -10.32 -16.97 -7.55
CA TYR A 174 -10.21 -16.20 -8.81
C TYR A 174 -11.52 -15.51 -9.22
N GLU A 175 -12.67 -16.04 -8.76
CA GLU A 175 -13.99 -15.49 -9.06
C GLU A 175 -14.27 -14.23 -8.25
N THR A 176 -13.58 -14.06 -7.10
CA THR A 176 -13.68 -12.88 -6.25
C THR A 176 -12.83 -11.71 -6.79
N LEU A 177 -11.75 -12.02 -7.52
CA LEU A 177 -10.84 -11.05 -8.12
C LEU A 177 -11.48 -10.38 -9.36
#